data_cfa5c23a2ce168ed1d2398c0261fafe9
#
_entry.id   cfa5c23a2ce168ed1d2398c0261fafe9
#
_cell.length_a   1.000
_cell.length_b   1.000
_cell.length_c   1.000
_cell.angle_alpha   90.00
_cell.angle_beta   90.00
_cell.angle_gamma   90.00
#
_symmetry.space_group_name_H-M   'P 1'
#
loop_
_entity.id
_entity.type
_entity.pdbx_description
1 polymer ?
#
loop_
_entity_poly.entity_id
_entity_poly.type
_entity_poly.pdbx_seq_one_letter_code
_entity_poly.pdbx_strand_id
1 'polypeptide(L)'
;MTNITDINKFEYENNNRLTGKLKEASWLINKSAWSLCPLIPAKDPTINDFINQLNFSNLRQPIDIATLVSNIWRWMNRSKRVNITGFDFKHTTFATGVDNFIDSFVIRNNGIGLLPNTYYYTFDICNYHKNGYYLLDRKIKHNRSVIIEVPTPQYNIEELKNIINKCRINNCYIALDLTFLPVCTHNVELDLSLVDECWISMNKTWPVSDLRPALRFSKNEIKDLHYRSQAKDGHSKISANTLASCIEEFSYDYIIDKYKPIADNILKTFELEPTNNLWLGKKDNITWDHMPSKYWNYNNLIGLHELIETQGKFFW
;
A
#
# COMPACT_ATOMS: atom_id res chain seq x y z
N MET A 1 -8.88 28.30 -4.15
CA MET A 1 -9.94 27.29 -4.04
C MET A 1 -10.71 27.32 -5.35
N THR A 2 -10.41 26.43 -6.26
CA THR A 2 -11.15 26.28 -7.52
C THR A 2 -12.53 25.69 -7.18
N ASN A 3 -13.57 26.29 -7.69
CA ASN A 3 -14.95 25.97 -7.33
C ASN A 3 -15.28 24.56 -7.86
N ILE A 4 -15.79 23.65 -7.01
CA ILE A 4 -16.20 22.28 -7.36
C ILE A 4 -17.15 22.27 -8.59
N THR A 5 -17.88 23.35 -8.81
CA THR A 5 -18.74 23.57 -9.98
C THR A 5 -18.00 23.62 -11.32
N ASP A 6 -16.73 24.01 -11.33
CA ASP A 6 -15.95 24.11 -12.58
C ASP A 6 -15.43 22.75 -13.05
N ILE A 7 -15.22 21.82 -12.10
CA ILE A 7 -14.81 20.45 -12.41
C ILE A 7 -15.94 19.70 -13.11
N ASN A 8 -17.18 19.91 -12.69
CA ASN A 8 -18.36 19.31 -13.30
C ASN A 8 -18.58 19.74 -14.75
N LYS A 9 -18.11 20.91 -15.12
CA LYS A 9 -18.31 21.47 -16.44
C LYS A 9 -17.37 20.86 -17.48
N PHE A 10 -16.16 20.51 -17.06
CA PHE A 10 -15.08 20.14 -17.97
C PHE A 10 -15.28 18.80 -18.68
N GLU A 11 -15.79 17.75 -18.00
CA GLU A 11 -15.98 16.44 -18.62
C GLU A 11 -17.40 16.19 -19.15
N TYR A 12 -18.32 17.04 -18.75
CA TYR A 12 -19.74 16.85 -19.01
C TYR A 12 -20.17 17.29 -20.39
N GLU A 13 -19.56 18.35 -20.89
CA GLU A 13 -19.90 18.92 -22.22
C GLU A 13 -19.50 17.98 -23.36
N ASN A 14 -18.57 17.05 -23.12
CA ASN A 14 -18.06 16.16 -24.16
C ASN A 14 -18.64 14.74 -24.15
N ASN A 15 -19.51 14.37 -23.19
CA ASN A 15 -19.96 12.99 -23.04
C ASN A 15 -21.48 12.84 -23.01
N ASN A 16 -22.13 13.06 -24.15
CA ASN A 16 -23.58 12.94 -24.38
C ASN A 16 -24.20 11.55 -24.08
N ARG A 17 -23.37 10.55 -23.75
CA ARG A 17 -23.81 9.16 -23.49
C ARG A 17 -24.02 8.84 -22.01
N LEU A 18 -23.59 9.69 -21.07
CA LEU A 18 -23.71 9.41 -19.67
C LEU A 18 -25.11 9.73 -19.13
N THR A 19 -25.74 8.71 -18.55
CA THR A 19 -26.99 8.87 -17.78
C THR A 19 -26.74 9.71 -16.50
N GLY A 20 -27.81 10.16 -15.82
CA GLY A 20 -27.68 10.91 -14.57
C GLY A 20 -26.79 10.20 -13.52
N LYS A 21 -26.92 8.86 -13.38
CA LYS A 21 -26.12 8.03 -12.46
C LYS A 21 -24.62 7.97 -12.87
N LEU A 22 -24.34 7.83 -14.14
CA LEU A 22 -22.96 7.86 -14.65
C LEU A 22 -22.35 9.25 -14.53
N LYS A 23 -23.15 10.28 -14.51
CA LYS A 23 -22.77 11.65 -14.24
C LYS A 23 -22.20 11.84 -12.83
N GLU A 24 -22.90 11.32 -11.85
CA GLU A 24 -22.46 11.33 -10.46
C GLU A 24 -21.20 10.48 -10.25
N ALA A 25 -21.10 9.34 -10.94
CA ALA A 25 -19.91 8.51 -10.91
C ALA A 25 -18.70 9.20 -11.55
N SER A 26 -18.86 9.96 -12.64
CA SER A 26 -17.79 10.78 -13.21
C SER A 26 -17.29 11.83 -12.23
N TRP A 27 -18.20 12.45 -11.47
CA TRP A 27 -17.82 13.38 -10.42
C TRP A 27 -16.99 12.69 -9.31
N LEU A 28 -17.36 11.47 -8.92
CA LEU A 28 -16.59 10.67 -7.94
C LEU A 28 -15.20 10.29 -8.46
N ILE A 29 -15.06 9.95 -9.74
CA ILE A 29 -13.76 9.71 -10.36
C ILE A 29 -12.89 10.96 -10.25
N ASN A 30 -13.44 12.11 -10.61
CA ASN A 30 -12.72 13.38 -10.53
C ASN A 30 -12.34 13.70 -9.09
N LYS A 31 -13.25 13.53 -8.14
CA LYS A 31 -13.00 13.71 -6.72
C LYS A 31 -11.91 12.76 -6.21
N SER A 32 -11.94 11.48 -6.59
CA SER A 32 -10.94 10.49 -6.19
C SER A 32 -9.55 10.81 -6.78
N ALA A 33 -9.50 11.33 -7.99
CA ALA A 33 -8.27 11.79 -8.60
C ALA A 33 -7.70 13.05 -7.93
N TRP A 34 -8.57 13.89 -7.38
CA TRP A 34 -8.19 15.07 -6.59
C TRP A 34 -7.89 14.73 -5.13
N SER A 35 -8.29 13.56 -4.66
CA SER A 35 -7.95 13.08 -3.35
C SER A 35 -6.43 12.92 -3.26
N LEU A 36 -5.82 13.63 -2.32
CA LEU A 36 -4.38 13.53 -2.03
C LEU A 36 -3.94 12.15 -1.55
N CYS A 37 -4.88 11.23 -1.36
CA CYS A 37 -4.62 9.85 -0.97
C CYS A 37 -5.50 8.88 -1.76
N PRO A 38 -5.22 8.62 -3.06
CA PRO A 38 -5.98 7.68 -3.89
C PRO A 38 -5.85 6.22 -3.40
N LEU A 39 -5.02 5.97 -2.40
CA LEU A 39 -4.68 4.66 -1.86
C LEU A 39 -5.37 4.38 -0.53
N ILE A 40 -6.59 4.87 -0.34
CA ILE A 40 -7.44 4.52 0.81
C ILE A 40 -8.20 3.25 0.46
N PRO A 41 -8.26 2.22 1.34
CA PRO A 41 -9.10 1.06 1.12
C PRO A 41 -10.57 1.47 1.17
N ALA A 42 -11.41 0.81 0.38
CA ALA A 42 -12.85 0.97 0.50
C ALA A 42 -13.31 0.57 1.91
N LYS A 43 -14.30 1.28 2.44
CA LYS A 43 -14.92 0.97 3.72
C LYS A 43 -15.75 -0.29 3.59
N ASP A 44 -15.18 -1.43 3.90
CA ASP A 44 -15.88 -2.71 3.91
C ASP A 44 -16.81 -2.80 5.12
N PRO A 45 -18.16 -2.88 4.91
CA PRO A 45 -19.12 -2.92 6.02
C PRO A 45 -18.90 -4.13 6.92
N THR A 46 -18.60 -5.31 6.35
CA THR A 46 -18.38 -6.55 7.12
C THR A 46 -17.18 -6.42 8.05
N ILE A 47 -16.06 -5.87 7.55
CA ILE A 47 -14.87 -5.66 8.37
C ILE A 47 -15.13 -4.56 9.42
N ASN A 48 -15.81 -3.47 9.05
CA ASN A 48 -16.14 -2.42 9.99
C ASN A 48 -17.03 -2.94 11.14
N ASP A 49 -18.09 -3.69 10.80
CA ASP A 49 -18.97 -4.28 11.79
C ASP A 49 -18.22 -5.27 12.70
N PHE A 50 -17.36 -6.10 12.15
CA PHE A 50 -16.49 -6.99 12.92
C PHE A 50 -15.61 -6.22 13.89
N ILE A 51 -14.88 -5.19 13.42
CA ILE A 51 -13.98 -4.38 14.25
C ILE A 51 -14.77 -3.67 15.37
N ASN A 52 -15.96 -3.14 15.06
CA ASN A 52 -16.81 -2.47 16.05
C ASN A 52 -17.35 -3.41 17.13
N GLN A 53 -17.41 -4.71 16.86
CA GLN A 53 -17.85 -5.73 17.82
C GLN A 53 -16.68 -6.25 18.70
N LEU A 54 -15.43 -5.92 18.38
CA LEU A 54 -14.29 -6.35 19.18
C LEU A 54 -14.37 -5.78 20.60
N ASN A 55 -14.16 -6.66 21.59
CA ASN A 55 -14.15 -6.25 22.97
C ASN A 55 -12.89 -5.44 23.29
N PHE A 56 -13.06 -4.16 23.60
CA PHE A 56 -11.96 -3.25 23.89
C PHE A 56 -11.06 -3.70 25.05
N SER A 57 -11.61 -4.37 26.06
CA SER A 57 -10.82 -4.93 27.18
C SER A 57 -9.87 -6.03 26.68
N ASN A 58 -10.33 -6.87 25.74
CA ASN A 58 -9.50 -7.91 25.13
C ASN A 58 -8.40 -7.32 24.27
N LEU A 59 -8.69 -6.23 23.54
CA LEU A 59 -7.69 -5.54 22.69
C LEU A 59 -6.53 -4.91 23.49
N ARG A 60 -6.70 -4.70 24.79
CA ARG A 60 -5.66 -4.17 25.69
C ARG A 60 -4.77 -5.22 26.32
N GLN A 61 -5.10 -6.49 26.15
CA GLN A 61 -4.30 -7.58 26.73
C GLN A 61 -2.90 -7.65 26.10
N PRO A 62 -1.92 -8.12 26.85
CA PRO A 62 -0.61 -8.41 26.27
C PRO A 62 -0.74 -9.38 25.10
N ILE A 63 0.02 -9.14 24.04
CA ILE A 63 0.10 -10.02 22.89
C ILE A 63 1.56 -10.41 22.65
N ASP A 64 1.79 -11.68 22.42
CA ASP A 64 3.10 -12.17 22.01
C ASP A 64 3.31 -11.87 20.50
N ILE A 65 4.25 -10.97 20.23
CA ILE A 65 4.59 -10.56 18.86
C ILE A 65 5.12 -11.75 18.03
N ALA A 66 5.81 -12.70 18.63
CA ALA A 66 6.30 -13.88 17.89
C ALA A 66 5.14 -14.75 17.40
N THR A 67 4.13 -14.96 18.24
CA THR A 67 2.89 -15.65 17.88
C THR A 67 2.12 -14.88 16.79
N LEU A 68 1.97 -13.57 16.93
CA LEU A 68 1.34 -12.73 15.91
C LEU A 68 2.04 -12.87 14.55
N VAL A 69 3.35 -12.81 14.52
CA VAL A 69 4.18 -13.01 13.31
C VAL A 69 3.93 -14.37 12.68
N SER A 70 3.97 -15.44 13.48
CA SER A 70 3.70 -16.80 12.98
C SER A 70 2.30 -16.92 12.35
N ASN A 71 1.31 -16.27 12.97
CA ASN A 71 -0.06 -16.26 12.45
C ASN A 71 -0.16 -15.46 11.14
N ILE A 72 0.52 -14.32 11.02
CA ILE A 72 0.57 -13.52 9.78
C ILE A 72 1.16 -14.34 8.65
N TRP A 73 2.30 -15.01 8.85
CA TRP A 73 2.93 -15.84 7.80
C TRP A 73 2.04 -17.00 7.40
N ARG A 74 1.40 -17.66 8.35
CA ARG A 74 0.43 -18.71 8.05
C ARG A 74 -0.76 -18.18 7.27
N TRP A 75 -1.24 -16.98 7.59
CA TRP A 75 -2.33 -16.31 6.91
C TRP A 75 -1.94 -15.92 5.47
N MET A 76 -0.77 -15.33 5.26
CA MET A 76 -0.26 -14.98 3.94
C MET A 76 -0.05 -16.21 3.06
N ASN A 77 0.51 -17.30 3.61
CA ASN A 77 0.76 -18.54 2.89
C ASN A 77 -0.50 -19.33 2.51
N ARG A 78 -1.69 -18.92 2.98
CA ARG A 78 -2.97 -19.45 2.53
C ARG A 78 -3.51 -18.74 1.30
N SER A 79 -2.86 -17.69 0.84
CA SER A 79 -3.23 -17.00 -0.40
C SER A 79 -3.12 -17.93 -1.60
N LYS A 80 -4.08 -17.83 -2.51
CA LYS A 80 -4.03 -18.50 -3.83
C LYS A 80 -3.22 -17.70 -4.87
N ARG A 81 -2.87 -16.47 -4.55
CA ARG A 81 -2.25 -15.50 -5.47
C ARG A 81 -0.83 -15.10 -5.08
N VAL A 82 -0.51 -15.17 -3.80
CA VAL A 82 0.77 -14.72 -3.25
C VAL A 82 1.54 -15.93 -2.75
N ASN A 83 2.68 -16.18 -3.36
CA ASN A 83 3.63 -17.22 -2.95
C ASN A 83 4.94 -16.55 -2.53
N ILE A 84 5.22 -16.58 -1.23
CA ILE A 84 6.45 -16.00 -0.66
C ILE A 84 7.35 -17.12 -0.20
N THR A 85 8.59 -17.10 -0.68
CA THR A 85 9.66 -18.05 -0.30
C THR A 85 10.84 -17.31 0.33
N GLY A 86 11.81 -18.05 0.84
CA GLY A 86 13.06 -17.48 1.36
C GLY A 86 12.91 -16.64 2.63
N PHE A 87 11.87 -16.89 3.41
CA PHE A 87 11.67 -16.18 4.67
C PHE A 87 12.64 -16.70 5.74
N ASP A 88 13.72 -15.93 5.97
CA ASP A 88 14.78 -16.23 6.94
C ASP A 88 15.04 -15.08 7.93
N PHE A 89 14.06 -14.21 8.11
CA PHE A 89 14.17 -13.08 9.04
C PHE A 89 14.14 -13.53 10.50
N LYS A 90 15.08 -13.01 11.29
CA LYS A 90 15.25 -13.37 12.70
C LYS A 90 14.67 -12.35 13.67
N HIS A 91 14.42 -11.14 13.19
CA HIS A 91 13.98 -10.02 14.02
C HIS A 91 12.69 -9.44 13.48
N THR A 92 11.79 -9.11 14.40
CA THR A 92 10.51 -8.47 14.09
C THR A 92 10.31 -7.25 14.97
N THR A 93 9.80 -6.18 14.36
CA THR A 93 9.44 -4.96 15.08
C THR A 93 8.02 -4.55 14.68
N PHE A 94 7.18 -4.24 15.67
CA PHE A 94 5.84 -3.70 15.47
C PHE A 94 5.87 -2.17 15.56
N ALA A 95 5.11 -1.50 14.70
CA ALA A 95 4.91 -0.04 14.75
C ALA A 95 3.49 0.34 14.27
N THR A 96 3.13 1.60 14.45
CA THR A 96 1.88 2.18 13.96
C THR A 96 2.12 2.86 12.61
N GLY A 97 2.06 2.07 11.54
CA GLY A 97 2.28 2.52 10.16
C GLY A 97 3.67 2.22 9.63
N VAL A 98 3.73 1.89 8.35
CA VAL A 98 4.99 1.65 7.62
C VAL A 98 5.85 2.91 7.52
N ASP A 99 5.23 4.10 7.59
CA ASP A 99 5.95 5.38 7.58
C ASP A 99 7.04 5.44 8.65
N ASN A 100 6.77 4.86 9.83
CA ASN A 100 7.76 4.75 10.90
C ASN A 100 9.00 3.92 10.51
N PHE A 101 8.83 2.91 9.68
CA PHE A 101 9.95 2.11 9.18
C PHE A 101 10.69 2.81 8.05
N ILE A 102 9.97 3.57 7.20
CA ILE A 102 10.56 4.44 6.19
C ILE A 102 11.45 5.49 6.87
N ASP A 103 10.93 6.19 7.89
CA ASP A 103 11.70 7.17 8.67
C ASP A 103 12.96 6.55 9.27
N SER A 104 12.81 5.42 9.95
CA SER A 104 13.92 4.69 10.55
C SER A 104 14.96 4.29 9.49
N PHE A 105 14.51 3.84 8.32
CA PHE A 105 15.41 3.46 7.21
C PHE A 105 16.15 4.66 6.66
N VAL A 106 15.46 5.76 6.40
CA VAL A 106 16.04 6.99 5.87
C VAL A 106 17.06 7.58 6.85
N ILE A 107 16.74 7.62 8.15
CA ILE A 107 17.66 8.12 9.17
C ILE A 107 18.97 7.30 9.26
N ARG A 108 18.87 5.98 9.05
CA ARG A 108 20.02 5.06 9.14
C ARG A 108 20.88 5.04 7.86
N ASN A 109 20.37 5.54 6.74
CA ASN A 109 20.99 5.37 5.43
C ASN A 109 21.12 6.69 4.69
N ASN A 110 22.14 6.81 3.86
CA ASN A 110 22.39 7.96 3.02
C ASN A 110 22.39 7.58 1.54
N GLY A 111 21.84 8.44 0.69
CA GLY A 111 21.82 8.22 -0.74
C GLY A 111 21.04 6.98 -1.13
N ILE A 112 19.76 6.94 -0.77
CA ILE A 112 18.87 5.80 -0.92
C ILE A 112 18.43 5.63 -2.37
N GLY A 113 18.45 4.41 -2.88
CA GLY A 113 17.87 4.08 -4.19
C GLY A 113 16.35 3.91 -4.08
N LEU A 114 15.61 4.61 -4.93
CA LEU A 114 14.16 4.58 -5.00
C LEU A 114 13.71 4.29 -6.44
N LEU A 115 12.57 3.60 -6.60
CA LEU A 115 11.93 3.57 -7.91
C LEU A 115 11.35 4.96 -8.24
N PRO A 116 11.35 5.38 -9.51
CA PRO A 116 10.51 6.51 -9.90
C PRO A 116 9.06 6.18 -9.52
N ASN A 117 8.34 7.15 -8.98
CA ASN A 117 6.95 6.97 -8.54
C ASN A 117 6.74 6.07 -7.30
N THR A 118 7.78 5.86 -6.51
CA THR A 118 7.67 5.37 -5.13
C THR A 118 6.73 6.26 -4.30
N TYR A 119 6.20 5.75 -3.20
CA TYR A 119 5.33 6.49 -2.28
C TYR A 119 5.93 7.87 -1.95
N TYR A 120 5.17 8.94 -2.19
CA TYR A 120 5.67 10.32 -2.11
C TYR A 120 6.34 10.65 -0.77
N TYR A 121 5.82 10.09 0.34
CA TYR A 121 6.38 10.26 1.66
C TYR A 121 7.86 9.85 1.73
N THR A 122 8.24 8.80 1.02
CA THR A 122 9.64 8.35 0.98
C THR A 122 10.57 9.39 0.35
N PHE A 123 10.12 10.09 -0.69
CA PHE A 123 10.86 11.20 -1.28
C PHE A 123 10.94 12.39 -0.33
N ASP A 124 9.82 12.74 0.29
CA ASP A 124 9.73 13.91 1.18
C ASP A 124 10.64 13.73 2.40
N ILE A 125 10.64 12.54 3.01
CA ILE A 125 11.47 12.26 4.19
C ILE A 125 12.97 12.20 3.84
N CYS A 126 13.33 11.68 2.65
CA CYS A 126 14.71 11.73 2.15
C CYS A 126 15.19 13.19 1.99
N ASN A 127 14.34 14.06 1.47
CA ASN A 127 14.63 15.48 1.31
C ASN A 127 14.71 16.20 2.67
N TYR A 128 13.77 15.91 3.58
CA TYR A 128 13.74 16.49 4.92
C TYR A 128 15.00 16.21 5.72
N HIS A 129 15.46 14.97 5.72
CA HIS A 129 16.71 14.57 6.39
C HIS A 129 17.97 14.90 5.59
N LYS A 130 17.85 15.48 4.39
CA LYS A 130 18.99 15.81 3.51
C LYS A 130 19.88 14.60 3.17
N ASN A 131 19.34 13.40 3.28
CA ASN A 131 20.08 12.16 3.02
C ASN A 131 20.28 11.89 1.52
N GLY A 132 19.49 12.59 0.69
CA GLY A 132 19.49 12.41 -0.74
C GLY A 132 18.94 11.05 -1.19
N TYR A 133 18.53 10.98 -2.43
CA TYR A 133 18.14 9.73 -3.08
C TYR A 133 18.64 9.69 -4.54
N TYR A 134 18.53 8.53 -5.16
CA TYR A 134 18.77 8.36 -6.60
C TYR A 134 17.74 7.38 -7.17
N LEU A 135 17.48 7.47 -8.47
CA LEU A 135 16.48 6.64 -9.13
C LEU A 135 17.11 5.34 -9.65
N LEU A 136 16.48 4.22 -9.28
CA LEU A 136 16.95 2.86 -9.60
C LEU A 136 16.82 2.50 -11.07
N ASP A 137 15.87 3.09 -11.80
CA ASP A 137 15.69 2.91 -13.24
C ASP A 137 16.82 3.52 -14.06
N ARG A 138 17.49 4.55 -13.52
CA ARG A 138 18.61 5.20 -14.17
C ARG A 138 19.94 4.53 -13.86
N LYS A 139 20.17 4.18 -12.61
CA LYS A 139 21.42 3.58 -12.16
C LYS A 139 21.29 2.91 -10.81
N ILE A 140 21.71 1.66 -10.70
CA ILE A 140 21.90 0.99 -9.41
C ILE A 140 23.34 1.25 -8.95
N LYS A 141 23.46 1.85 -7.77
CA LYS A 141 24.78 2.19 -7.18
C LYS A 141 25.22 1.05 -6.26
N HIS A 142 26.51 0.70 -6.34
CA HIS A 142 27.09 -0.36 -5.51
C HIS A 142 27.14 0.02 -4.02
N ASN A 143 26.93 -0.96 -3.13
CA ASN A 143 26.95 -0.80 -1.67
C ASN A 143 26.02 0.33 -1.16
N ARG A 144 24.82 0.45 -1.72
CA ARG A 144 23.83 1.44 -1.28
C ARG A 144 22.58 0.76 -0.76
N SER A 145 21.84 1.47 0.07
CA SER A 145 20.53 1.04 0.55
C SER A 145 19.46 1.41 -0.46
N VAL A 146 18.47 0.54 -0.62
CA VAL A 146 17.35 0.74 -1.55
C VAL A 146 16.03 0.41 -0.87
N ILE A 147 14.97 1.15 -1.24
CA ILE A 147 13.58 0.84 -0.89
C ILE A 147 12.84 0.51 -2.18
N ILE A 148 12.19 -0.64 -2.21
CA ILE A 148 11.42 -1.12 -3.36
C ILE A 148 10.02 -1.48 -2.87
N GLU A 149 8.99 -0.84 -3.41
CA GLU A 149 7.59 -1.19 -3.17
C GLU A 149 7.19 -2.38 -4.03
N VAL A 150 6.51 -3.37 -3.44
CA VAL A 150 6.03 -4.56 -4.14
C VAL A 150 4.61 -4.89 -3.67
N PRO A 151 3.62 -4.84 -4.58
CA PRO A 151 3.67 -4.33 -5.95
C PRO A 151 3.74 -2.81 -6.01
N THR A 152 4.13 -2.29 -7.15
CA THR A 152 3.96 -0.87 -7.50
C THR A 152 3.12 -0.77 -8.79
N PRO A 153 2.25 0.23 -8.95
CA PRO A 153 1.34 0.31 -10.10
C PRO A 153 2.02 0.38 -11.47
N GLN A 154 3.31 0.67 -11.52
CA GLN A 154 4.02 1.00 -12.76
C GLN A 154 4.99 -0.09 -13.24
N TYR A 155 5.33 -1.03 -12.38
CA TYR A 155 6.23 -2.14 -12.71
C TYR A 155 5.50 -3.45 -12.54
N ASN A 156 5.62 -4.34 -13.50
CA ASN A 156 5.15 -5.70 -13.30
C ASN A 156 6.09 -6.47 -12.34
N ILE A 157 5.62 -7.61 -11.84
CA ILE A 157 6.34 -8.38 -10.83
C ILE A 157 7.69 -8.88 -11.34
N GLU A 158 7.81 -9.25 -12.61
CA GLU A 158 9.08 -9.71 -13.18
C GLU A 158 10.10 -8.59 -13.32
N GLU A 159 9.66 -7.38 -13.66
CA GLU A 159 10.54 -6.20 -13.66
C GLU A 159 11.06 -5.90 -12.26
N LEU A 160 10.19 -5.97 -11.23
CA LEU A 160 10.59 -5.78 -9.84
C LEU A 160 11.60 -6.86 -9.38
N LYS A 161 11.37 -8.13 -9.69
CA LYS A 161 12.32 -9.22 -9.42
C LYS A 161 13.67 -8.94 -10.07
N ASN A 162 13.68 -8.49 -11.33
CA ASN A 162 14.92 -8.13 -12.03
C ASN A 162 15.67 -6.97 -11.36
N ILE A 163 14.94 -5.96 -10.87
CA ILE A 163 15.53 -4.84 -10.13
C ILE A 163 16.12 -5.33 -8.80
N ILE A 164 15.40 -6.16 -8.05
CA ILE A 164 15.88 -6.76 -6.79
C ILE A 164 17.17 -7.56 -7.04
N ASN A 165 17.20 -8.41 -8.07
CA ASN A 165 18.39 -9.19 -8.44
C ASN A 165 19.58 -8.28 -8.79
N LYS A 166 19.35 -7.23 -9.59
CA LYS A 166 20.41 -6.26 -9.92
C LYS A 166 20.90 -5.51 -8.68
N CYS A 167 20.03 -5.14 -7.76
CA CYS A 167 20.41 -4.55 -6.48
C CYS A 167 21.28 -5.51 -5.67
N ARG A 168 20.94 -6.80 -5.64
CA ARG A 168 21.74 -7.83 -4.93
C ARG A 168 23.12 -8.02 -5.54
N ILE A 169 23.21 -8.10 -6.88
CA ILE A 169 24.50 -8.15 -7.60
C ILE A 169 25.38 -6.94 -7.27
N ASN A 170 24.77 -5.77 -7.06
CA ASN A 170 25.47 -4.54 -6.67
C ASN A 170 25.68 -4.43 -5.15
N ASN A 171 25.48 -5.51 -4.40
CA ASN A 171 25.67 -5.57 -2.96
C ASN A 171 24.88 -4.48 -2.20
N CYS A 172 23.67 -4.17 -2.66
CA CYS A 172 22.77 -3.23 -1.99
C CYS A 172 22.15 -3.86 -0.74
N TYR A 173 21.87 -3.03 0.27
CA TYR A 173 20.99 -3.36 1.37
C TYR A 173 19.54 -3.11 0.92
N ILE A 174 18.73 -4.16 0.87
CA ILE A 174 17.41 -4.14 0.22
C ILE A 174 16.30 -4.17 1.27
N ALA A 175 15.47 -3.12 1.28
CA ALA A 175 14.19 -3.08 1.99
C ALA A 175 13.04 -3.19 1.00
N LEU A 176 12.07 -4.09 1.28
CA LEU A 176 10.82 -4.18 0.51
C LEU A 176 9.65 -3.62 1.32
N ASP A 177 8.90 -2.71 0.71
CA ASP A 177 7.58 -2.32 1.22
C ASP A 177 6.50 -3.20 0.58
N LEU A 178 5.91 -4.09 1.38
CA LEU A 178 4.87 -5.04 0.96
C LEU A 178 3.47 -4.56 1.36
N THR A 179 3.29 -3.26 1.66
CA THR A 179 2.02 -2.69 2.12
C THR A 179 0.85 -2.93 1.16
N PHE A 180 1.12 -2.97 -0.14
CA PHE A 180 0.11 -3.20 -1.17
C PHE A 180 -0.01 -4.67 -1.62
N LEU A 181 0.79 -5.56 -1.07
CA LEU A 181 0.78 -6.96 -1.48
C LEU A 181 -0.58 -7.65 -1.27
N PRO A 182 -1.33 -7.42 -0.17
CA PRO A 182 -2.65 -8.03 0.02
C PRO A 182 -3.70 -7.58 -1.00
N VAL A 183 -3.53 -6.40 -1.59
CA VAL A 183 -4.45 -5.83 -2.60
C VAL A 183 -3.89 -5.87 -4.03
N CYS A 184 -2.85 -6.66 -4.25
CA CYS A 184 -2.31 -6.93 -5.58
C CYS A 184 -3.29 -7.74 -6.40
N THR A 185 -3.61 -7.29 -7.61
CA THR A 185 -4.57 -7.95 -8.51
C THR A 185 -3.97 -9.11 -9.31
N HIS A 186 -2.66 -9.24 -9.31
CA HIS A 186 -1.90 -10.26 -10.03
C HIS A 186 -1.34 -11.33 -9.10
N ASN A 187 -0.99 -12.47 -9.67
CA ASN A 187 -0.22 -13.47 -8.93
C ASN A 187 1.19 -12.96 -8.69
N VAL A 188 1.66 -13.15 -7.45
CA VAL A 188 2.97 -12.70 -7.01
C VAL A 188 3.75 -13.90 -6.50
N GLU A 189 4.92 -14.12 -7.08
CA GLU A 189 5.95 -15.02 -6.54
C GLU A 189 7.13 -14.17 -6.12
N LEU A 190 7.52 -14.24 -4.86
CA LEU A 190 8.56 -13.40 -4.28
C LEU A 190 9.51 -14.23 -3.42
N ASP A 191 10.80 -14.17 -3.75
CA ASP A 191 11.86 -14.75 -2.94
C ASP A 191 12.49 -13.70 -2.03
N LEU A 192 12.23 -13.80 -0.73
CA LEU A 192 12.75 -12.88 0.29
C LEU A 192 14.18 -13.23 0.73
N SER A 193 14.78 -14.32 0.25
CA SER A 193 16.17 -14.66 0.57
C SER A 193 17.17 -13.58 0.13
N LEU A 194 16.82 -12.81 -0.90
CA LEU A 194 17.62 -11.71 -1.43
C LEU A 194 17.46 -10.39 -0.67
N VAL A 195 16.53 -10.33 0.29
CA VAL A 195 16.08 -9.10 0.95
C VAL A 195 16.66 -9.02 2.37
N ASP A 196 17.04 -7.84 2.82
CA ASP A 196 17.60 -7.63 4.15
C ASP A 196 16.54 -7.27 5.19
N GLU A 197 15.51 -6.50 4.77
CA GLU A 197 14.32 -6.23 5.57
C GLU A 197 13.07 -6.09 4.69
N CYS A 198 11.90 -6.40 5.24
CA CYS A 198 10.63 -6.10 4.58
C CYS A 198 9.60 -5.59 5.57
N TRP A 199 8.64 -4.83 5.06
CA TRP A 199 7.59 -4.17 5.84
C TRP A 199 6.22 -4.57 5.34
N ILE A 200 5.30 -4.84 6.25
CA ILE A 200 3.89 -5.08 5.94
C ILE A 200 3.03 -4.10 6.74
N SER A 201 1.96 -3.61 6.11
CA SER A 201 0.91 -2.85 6.78
C SER A 201 -0.45 -3.28 6.27
N MET A 202 -1.43 -3.35 7.17
CA MET A 202 -2.80 -3.70 6.81
C MET A 202 -3.69 -2.49 6.51
N ASN A 203 -3.14 -1.29 6.54
CA ASN A 203 -3.88 -0.04 6.30
C ASN A 203 -4.48 0.07 4.89
N LYS A 204 -3.95 -0.70 3.94
CA LYS A 204 -4.42 -0.70 2.54
C LYS A 204 -5.31 -1.90 2.23
N THR A 205 -5.38 -2.85 3.16
CA THR A 205 -6.22 -4.05 3.06
C THR A 205 -7.54 -3.85 3.79
N TRP A 206 -7.47 -3.34 5.02
CA TRP A 206 -8.63 -3.16 5.89
C TRP A 206 -8.82 -1.70 6.29
N PRO A 207 -10.06 -1.28 6.58
CA PRO A 207 -10.36 0.09 7.03
C PRO A 207 -9.94 0.31 8.50
N VAL A 208 -8.67 0.03 8.80
CA VAL A 208 -8.05 0.20 10.14
C VAL A 208 -7.07 1.37 10.16
N SER A 209 -7.38 2.41 9.38
CA SER A 209 -6.50 3.58 9.20
C SER A 209 -6.09 4.25 10.51
N ASP A 210 -6.96 4.23 11.52
CA ASP A 210 -6.68 4.85 12.83
C ASP A 210 -5.74 4.00 13.69
N LEU A 211 -5.71 2.69 13.48
CA LEU A 211 -4.87 1.76 14.24
C LEU A 211 -3.50 1.53 13.57
N ARG A 212 -3.43 1.65 12.25
CA ARG A 212 -2.23 1.56 11.42
C ARG A 212 -1.25 0.43 11.78
N PRO A 213 -1.69 -0.84 11.97
CA PRO A 213 -0.77 -1.91 12.33
C PRO A 213 0.26 -2.15 11.21
N ALA A 214 1.53 -2.17 11.60
CA ALA A 214 2.63 -2.46 10.69
C ALA A 214 3.71 -3.30 11.37
N LEU A 215 4.35 -4.17 10.59
CA LEU A 215 5.46 -5.01 11.02
C LEU A 215 6.64 -4.85 10.07
N ARG A 216 7.82 -4.84 10.66
CA ARG A 216 9.10 -4.96 9.97
C ARG A 216 9.72 -6.29 10.33
N PHE A 217 10.17 -7.02 9.32
CA PHE A 217 10.98 -8.23 9.43
C PHE A 217 12.38 -7.92 8.92
N SER A 218 13.42 -8.34 9.63
CA SER A 218 14.80 -8.08 9.22
C SER A 218 15.74 -9.24 9.55
N LYS A 219 16.75 -9.43 8.71
CA LYS A 219 17.80 -10.46 8.94
C LYS A 219 18.68 -10.09 10.13
N ASN A 220 18.99 -8.80 10.25
CA ASN A 220 19.81 -8.26 11.32
C ASN A 220 18.97 -7.45 12.30
N GLU A 221 19.38 -7.41 13.56
CA GLU A 221 18.74 -6.61 14.58
C GLU A 221 18.90 -5.11 14.28
N ILE A 222 17.79 -4.38 14.25
CA ILE A 222 17.75 -2.94 14.00
C ILE A 222 17.32 -2.23 15.28
N LYS A 223 18.28 -1.70 16.03
CA LYS A 223 18.10 -1.09 17.36
C LYS A 223 17.64 0.37 17.29
N ASP A 224 16.61 0.64 16.52
CA ASP A 224 15.97 1.97 16.43
C ASP A 224 14.97 2.23 17.58
N LEU A 225 14.25 3.36 17.48
CA LEU A 225 13.28 3.74 18.51
C LEU A 225 12.11 2.74 18.59
N HIS A 226 11.68 2.16 17.48
CA HIS A 226 10.56 1.21 17.43
C HIS A 226 10.94 -0.12 18.09
N TYR A 227 12.14 -0.62 17.83
CA TYR A 227 12.69 -1.79 18.50
C TYR A 227 12.79 -1.57 20.02
N ARG A 228 13.31 -0.41 20.43
CA ARG A 228 13.44 -0.07 21.87
C ARG A 228 12.08 0.09 22.54
N SER A 229 11.10 0.67 21.85
CA SER A 229 9.73 0.79 22.34
C SER A 229 9.10 -0.59 22.52
N GLN A 230 9.20 -1.46 21.55
CA GLN A 230 8.68 -2.82 21.64
C GLN A 230 9.33 -3.63 22.76
N ALA A 231 10.65 -3.53 22.93
CA ALA A 231 11.37 -4.22 24.01
C ALA A 231 10.94 -3.77 25.43
N LYS A 232 10.28 -2.61 25.54
CA LYS A 232 9.69 -2.08 26.77
C LYS A 232 8.16 -2.21 26.82
N ASP A 233 7.57 -3.08 26.00
CA ASP A 233 6.12 -3.25 25.87
C ASP A 233 5.37 -1.95 25.44
N GLY A 234 6.09 -1.04 24.78
CA GLY A 234 5.56 0.27 24.34
C GLY A 234 4.86 0.25 22.98
N HIS A 235 4.62 -0.92 22.38
CA HIS A 235 3.85 -1.04 21.15
C HIS A 235 2.34 -0.94 21.40
N SER A 236 1.58 -0.59 20.37
CA SER A 236 0.13 -0.50 20.47
C SER A 236 -0.52 -1.88 20.54
N LYS A 237 -0.91 -2.30 21.76
CA LYS A 237 -1.63 -3.57 22.01
C LYS A 237 -2.95 -3.61 21.26
N ILE A 238 -3.69 -2.50 21.20
CA ILE A 238 -4.95 -2.38 20.47
C ILE A 238 -4.73 -2.68 18.99
N SER A 239 -3.75 -2.04 18.36
CA SER A 239 -3.43 -2.29 16.94
C SER A 239 -3.00 -3.73 16.69
N ALA A 240 -2.17 -4.29 17.56
CA ALA A 240 -1.66 -5.66 17.41
C ALA A 240 -2.77 -6.70 17.60
N ASN A 241 -3.63 -6.55 18.61
CA ASN A 241 -4.75 -7.46 18.86
C ASN A 241 -5.86 -7.32 17.80
N THR A 242 -6.13 -6.10 17.30
CA THR A 242 -7.06 -5.92 16.17
C THR A 242 -6.52 -6.62 14.92
N LEU A 243 -5.22 -6.50 14.63
CA LEU A 243 -4.61 -7.22 13.53
C LEU A 243 -4.74 -8.74 13.72
N ALA A 244 -4.45 -9.27 14.91
CA ALA A 244 -4.60 -10.68 15.23
C ALA A 244 -6.04 -11.17 14.97
N SER A 245 -7.04 -10.44 15.48
CA SER A 245 -8.45 -10.78 15.30
C SER A 245 -8.87 -10.75 13.81
N CYS A 246 -8.42 -9.76 13.07
CA CYS A 246 -8.74 -9.66 11.63
C CYS A 246 -8.13 -10.80 10.80
N ILE A 247 -6.89 -11.23 11.07
CA ILE A 247 -6.26 -12.35 10.33
C ILE A 247 -6.84 -13.72 10.70
N GLU A 248 -7.47 -13.84 11.86
CA GLU A 248 -8.23 -15.03 12.25
C GLU A 248 -9.57 -15.12 11.52
N GLU A 249 -10.28 -13.99 11.37
CA GLU A 249 -11.61 -13.92 10.78
C GLU A 249 -11.59 -13.89 9.25
N PHE A 250 -10.69 -13.09 8.64
CA PHE A 250 -10.68 -12.86 7.20
C PHE A 250 -9.50 -13.56 6.51
N SER A 251 -9.77 -14.25 5.41
CA SER A 251 -8.71 -14.82 4.57
C SER A 251 -7.82 -13.73 3.98
N TYR A 252 -6.59 -14.08 3.60
CA TYR A 252 -5.67 -13.14 2.94
C TYR A 252 -6.27 -12.57 1.65
N ASP A 253 -6.99 -13.38 0.90
CA ASP A 253 -7.57 -13.01 -0.38
C ASP A 253 -8.96 -12.36 -0.27
N TYR A 254 -9.55 -12.23 0.95
CA TYR A 254 -10.91 -11.75 1.17
C TYR A 254 -11.23 -10.46 0.42
N ILE A 255 -10.38 -9.45 0.51
CA ILE A 255 -10.59 -8.14 -0.14
C ILE A 255 -10.56 -8.27 -1.66
N ILE A 256 -9.63 -9.02 -2.19
CA ILE A 256 -9.53 -9.24 -3.64
C ILE A 256 -10.71 -10.05 -4.15
N ASP A 257 -11.05 -11.15 -3.48
CA ASP A 257 -12.17 -12.01 -3.88
C ASP A 257 -13.49 -11.24 -3.88
N LYS A 258 -13.69 -10.33 -2.92
CA LYS A 258 -14.89 -9.51 -2.80
C LYS A 258 -14.94 -8.36 -3.80
N TYR A 259 -13.85 -7.62 -3.95
CA TYR A 259 -13.88 -6.32 -4.64
C TYR A 259 -13.31 -6.33 -6.05
N LYS A 260 -12.52 -7.35 -6.43
CA LYS A 260 -11.97 -7.39 -7.79
C LYS A 260 -13.04 -7.43 -8.88
N PRO A 261 -14.13 -8.22 -8.78
CA PRO A 261 -15.20 -8.18 -9.78
C PRO A 261 -15.83 -6.80 -9.93
N ILE A 262 -15.96 -6.08 -8.82
CA ILE A 262 -16.51 -4.72 -8.78
C ILE A 262 -15.55 -3.74 -9.43
N ALA A 263 -14.28 -3.80 -9.07
CA ALA A 263 -13.24 -2.95 -9.65
C ALA A 263 -13.12 -3.19 -11.16
N ASP A 264 -13.14 -4.45 -11.60
CA ASP A 264 -13.08 -4.81 -13.03
C ASP A 264 -14.28 -4.22 -13.82
N ASN A 265 -15.48 -4.24 -13.23
CA ASN A 265 -16.66 -3.60 -13.83
C ASN A 265 -16.52 -2.06 -13.90
N ILE A 266 -16.00 -1.44 -12.86
CA ILE A 266 -15.73 0.01 -12.85
C ILE A 266 -14.70 0.36 -13.92
N LEU A 267 -13.58 -0.36 -13.98
CA LEU A 267 -12.53 -0.15 -14.97
C LEU A 267 -13.11 -0.22 -16.39
N LYS A 268 -13.91 -1.24 -16.67
CA LYS A 268 -14.58 -1.40 -17.98
C LYS A 268 -15.56 -0.26 -18.27
N THR A 269 -16.39 0.13 -17.29
CA THR A 269 -17.43 1.16 -17.46
C THR A 269 -16.84 2.53 -17.77
N PHE A 270 -15.70 2.85 -17.19
CA PHE A 270 -15.04 4.16 -17.32
C PHE A 270 -13.84 4.14 -18.28
N GLU A 271 -13.65 3.02 -19.00
CA GLU A 271 -12.55 2.85 -19.96
C GLU A 271 -11.19 3.12 -19.32
N LEU A 272 -10.98 2.58 -18.08
CA LEU A 272 -9.73 2.65 -17.36
C LEU A 272 -8.91 1.38 -17.60
N GLU A 273 -7.61 1.53 -17.73
CA GLU A 273 -6.69 0.40 -17.74
C GLU A 273 -6.50 -0.16 -16.31
N PRO A 274 -6.48 -1.48 -16.14
CA PRO A 274 -6.18 -2.08 -14.85
C PRO A 274 -4.73 -1.82 -14.44
N THR A 275 -4.52 -1.76 -13.13
CA THR A 275 -3.18 -1.80 -12.53
C THR A 275 -3.01 -3.09 -11.75
N ASN A 276 -1.80 -3.32 -11.20
CA ASN A 276 -1.58 -4.40 -10.26
C ASN A 276 -2.07 -4.10 -8.83
N ASN A 277 -2.79 -3.01 -8.62
CA ASN A 277 -3.38 -2.59 -7.35
C ASN A 277 -4.91 -2.46 -7.47
N LEU A 278 -5.65 -3.19 -6.63
CA LEU A 278 -7.12 -3.22 -6.62
C LEU A 278 -7.77 -1.82 -6.56
N TRP A 279 -7.14 -0.90 -5.84
CA TRP A 279 -7.71 0.42 -5.58
C TRP A 279 -7.39 1.45 -6.65
N LEU A 280 -6.70 1.05 -7.73
CA LEU A 280 -6.22 1.97 -8.77
C LEU A 280 -6.58 1.50 -10.17
N GLY A 281 -7.12 2.43 -10.96
CA GLY A 281 -7.17 2.36 -12.42
C GLY A 281 -6.18 3.34 -13.05
N LYS A 282 -5.87 3.15 -14.33
CA LYS A 282 -5.02 4.04 -15.11
C LYS A 282 -5.79 4.56 -16.33
N LYS A 283 -5.58 5.83 -16.68
CA LYS A 283 -6.11 6.39 -17.93
C LYS A 283 -5.05 7.29 -18.55
N ASP A 284 -4.67 6.98 -19.80
CA ASP A 284 -3.72 7.82 -20.52
C ASP A 284 -4.39 9.14 -20.93
N ASN A 285 -3.56 10.19 -21.03
CA ASN A 285 -3.96 11.56 -21.45
C ASN A 285 -4.91 12.32 -20.51
N ILE A 286 -4.97 11.99 -19.24
CA ILE A 286 -5.56 12.92 -18.25
C ILE A 286 -4.54 14.01 -17.96
N THR A 287 -4.76 15.19 -18.51
CA THR A 287 -4.01 16.40 -18.13
C THR A 287 -4.65 16.99 -16.89
N TRP A 288 -3.95 16.89 -15.77
CA TRP A 288 -4.35 17.51 -14.51
C TRP A 288 -3.75 18.91 -14.44
N ASP A 289 -4.39 19.88 -15.07
CA ASP A 289 -3.87 21.25 -15.18
C ASP A 289 -3.67 21.97 -13.85
N HIS A 290 -4.12 21.40 -12.74
CA HIS A 290 -4.13 22.07 -11.43
C HIS A 290 -3.49 21.31 -10.28
N MET A 291 -2.90 20.13 -10.51
CA MET A 291 -2.16 19.43 -9.45
C MET A 291 -0.73 19.93 -9.35
N PRO A 292 -0.25 20.25 -8.13
CA PRO A 292 1.16 20.55 -7.94
C PRO A 292 1.98 19.33 -8.36
N SER A 293 2.67 19.42 -9.50
CA SER A 293 3.47 18.34 -10.10
C SER A 293 4.54 17.72 -9.17
N LYS A 294 4.83 18.39 -8.05
CA LYS A 294 5.81 17.95 -7.06
C LYS A 294 5.36 16.80 -6.17
N TYR A 295 4.06 16.45 -6.14
CA TYR A 295 3.54 15.42 -5.22
C TYR A 295 3.19 14.09 -5.88
N TRP A 296 3.04 14.04 -7.22
CA TRP A 296 2.56 12.86 -7.90
C TRP A 296 3.21 12.68 -9.27
N ASN A 297 4.15 11.77 -9.36
CA ASN A 297 4.52 11.19 -10.66
C ASN A 297 3.51 10.14 -11.15
N TYR A 298 2.33 10.06 -10.51
CA TYR A 298 1.24 9.15 -10.84
C TYR A 298 0.19 9.82 -11.71
N ASN A 299 0.61 10.65 -12.67
CA ASN A 299 -0.27 11.54 -13.46
C ASN A 299 -1.46 10.84 -14.14
N ASN A 300 -1.47 9.51 -14.18
CA ASN A 300 -2.47 8.71 -14.88
C ASN A 300 -3.23 7.75 -13.96
N LEU A 301 -3.07 7.81 -12.64
CA LEU A 301 -3.72 6.88 -11.71
C LEU A 301 -4.99 7.49 -11.10
N ILE A 302 -6.04 6.68 -11.02
CA ILE A 302 -7.35 7.04 -10.48
C ILE A 302 -7.68 6.09 -9.33
N GLY A 303 -8.04 6.65 -8.17
CA GLY A 303 -8.51 5.88 -7.03
C GLY A 303 -9.92 5.34 -7.27
N LEU A 304 -10.13 4.04 -7.04
CA LEU A 304 -11.41 3.37 -7.26
C LEU A 304 -12.26 3.22 -6.00
N HIS A 305 -11.71 3.50 -4.82
CA HIS A 305 -12.36 3.19 -3.53
C HIS A 305 -13.73 3.87 -3.36
N GLU A 306 -13.89 5.14 -3.72
CA GLU A 306 -15.19 5.83 -3.63
C GLU A 306 -16.22 5.27 -4.61
N LEU A 307 -15.81 4.88 -5.80
CA LEU A 307 -16.68 4.23 -6.79
C LEU A 307 -17.12 2.85 -6.30
N ILE A 308 -16.23 2.09 -5.68
CA ILE A 308 -16.53 0.80 -5.07
C ILE A 308 -17.54 0.95 -3.94
N GLU A 309 -17.34 1.93 -3.04
CA GLU A 309 -18.25 2.21 -1.91
C GLU A 309 -19.65 2.64 -2.36
N THR A 310 -19.73 3.31 -3.50
CA THR A 310 -21.00 3.84 -4.03
C THR A 310 -21.67 2.93 -5.04
N GLN A 311 -21.09 1.79 -5.36
CA GLN A 311 -21.59 0.86 -6.37
C GLN A 311 -23.08 0.50 -6.18
N GLY A 312 -23.50 0.24 -4.95
CA GLY A 312 -24.92 -0.05 -4.67
C GLY A 312 -25.89 1.07 -5.03
N LYS A 313 -25.41 2.30 -5.26
CA LYS A 313 -26.22 3.46 -5.66
C LYS A 313 -26.25 3.69 -7.16
N PHE A 314 -25.21 3.24 -7.88
CA PHE A 314 -25.01 3.57 -9.30
C PHE A 314 -25.25 2.40 -10.26
N PHE A 315 -25.07 1.16 -9.80
CA PHE A 315 -25.03 -0.02 -10.69
C PHE A 315 -26.15 -1.05 -10.42
N TRP A 316 -27.05 -0.78 -9.44
CA TRP A 316 -28.23 -1.62 -9.13
C TRP A 316 -29.56 -0.90 -9.35
#